data_96e2379760d086db83e3a19e311b324e
#
_entry.id   96e2379760d086db83e3a19e311b324e
#
_cell.length_a   1.000
_cell.length_b   1.000
_cell.length_c   1.000
_cell.angle_alpha   90.00
_cell.angle_beta   90.00
_cell.angle_gamma   90.00
#
_symmetry.space_group_name_H-M   'P 1'
#
loop_
_entity.id
_entity.type
_entity.pdbx_description
1 polymer ?
#
loop_
_entity_poly.entity_id
_entity_poly.type
_entity_poly.pdbx_seq_one_letter_code
_entity_poly.pdbx_strand_id
1 'polypeptide(L)'
;MYKIMTPGPTQVKENVRMARSLECTNPDLDEGFVEFYKETCELISSLLGTKNETLILDGEGILGLEAACASMTEPGDKVLVLDNGIYGKGFADFVSMYGGKPERSEERRVGI
;
A
#
# COMPACT_ATOMS: atom_id res chain seq x y z
N MET A 1 -4.96 29.67 -8.22
CA MET A 1 -4.60 28.22 -8.28
C MET A 1 -5.54 27.46 -7.36
N TYR A 2 -6.27 26.48 -7.87
CA TYR A 2 -7.19 25.67 -7.04
C TYR A 2 -6.39 24.74 -6.12
N LYS A 3 -6.84 24.63 -4.87
CA LYS A 3 -6.29 23.63 -3.94
C LYS A 3 -7.11 22.34 -4.05
N ILE A 4 -6.43 21.22 -4.25
CA ILE A 4 -7.05 19.90 -4.26
C ILE A 4 -7.17 19.44 -2.80
N MET A 5 -8.41 19.22 -2.36
CA MET A 5 -8.74 18.81 -0.98
C MET A 5 -9.34 17.40 -0.91
N THR A 6 -9.11 16.61 -1.95
CA THR A 6 -9.56 15.21 -2.01
C THR A 6 -8.53 14.28 -1.35
N PRO A 7 -8.94 13.12 -0.82
CA PRO A 7 -8.01 12.11 -0.30
C PRO A 7 -7.13 11.48 -1.40
N GLY A 8 -7.58 11.55 -2.64
CA GLY A 8 -6.86 11.12 -3.83
C GLY A 8 -7.68 11.36 -5.10
N PRO A 9 -7.06 11.71 -6.22
CA PRO A 9 -5.68 12.20 -6.38
C PRO A 9 -5.38 13.46 -5.59
N THR A 10 -4.16 13.56 -5.06
CA THR A 10 -3.72 14.69 -4.24
C THR A 10 -2.89 15.70 -5.03
N GLN A 11 -2.75 16.90 -4.51
CA GLN A 11 -1.89 17.90 -5.09
C GLN A 11 -0.42 17.58 -4.81
N VAL A 12 0.35 17.33 -5.86
CA VAL A 12 1.78 17.02 -5.76
C VAL A 12 2.59 18.32 -5.73
N LYS A 13 3.47 18.45 -4.75
CA LYS A 13 4.38 19.62 -4.63
C LYS A 13 5.33 19.69 -5.82
N GLU A 14 5.75 20.91 -6.15
CA GLU A 14 6.60 21.18 -7.31
C GLU A 14 7.94 20.42 -7.25
N ASN A 15 8.61 20.41 -6.11
CA ASN A 15 9.86 19.68 -5.93
C ASN A 15 9.72 18.17 -6.20
N VAL A 16 8.58 17.56 -5.84
CA VAL A 16 8.30 16.14 -6.12
C VAL A 16 8.07 15.94 -7.63
N ARG A 17 7.34 16.85 -8.29
CA ARG A 17 7.15 16.79 -9.75
C ARG A 17 8.47 16.93 -10.49
N MET A 18 9.34 17.82 -10.03
CA MET A 18 10.67 18.01 -10.62
C MET A 18 11.54 16.77 -10.44
N ALA A 19 11.54 16.14 -9.26
CA ALA A 19 12.27 14.91 -9.03
C ALA A 19 11.84 13.78 -9.97
N ARG A 20 10.53 13.69 -10.29
CA ARG A 20 10.00 12.71 -11.24
C ARG A 20 10.36 12.97 -12.71
N SER A 21 10.86 14.18 -13.04
CA SER A 21 11.30 14.55 -14.40
C SER A 21 12.80 14.34 -14.61
N LEU A 22 13.54 13.91 -13.61
CA LEU A 22 14.95 13.59 -13.75
C LEU A 22 15.11 12.32 -14.59
N GLU A 23 16.21 12.27 -15.34
CA GLU A 23 16.55 11.08 -16.11
C GLU A 23 16.74 9.88 -15.16
N CYS A 24 16.15 8.75 -15.56
CA CYS A 24 16.32 7.48 -14.88
C CYS A 24 17.32 6.63 -15.65
N THR A 25 18.11 5.88 -14.92
CA THR A 25 18.95 4.82 -15.51
C THR A 25 18.12 3.55 -15.72
N ASN A 26 18.71 2.54 -16.33
CA ASN A 26 18.06 1.24 -16.43
C ASN A 26 18.16 0.51 -15.07
N PRO A 27 17.05 0.35 -14.32
CA PRO A 27 17.09 -0.21 -12.95
C PRO A 27 17.52 -1.68 -12.91
N ASP A 28 17.42 -2.40 -14.04
CA ASP A 28 17.79 -3.82 -14.12
C ASP A 28 19.31 -4.03 -14.30
N LEU A 29 20.03 -3.01 -14.77
CA LEU A 29 21.43 -3.12 -15.14
C LEU A 29 22.35 -2.16 -14.38
N ASP A 30 21.80 -1.18 -13.70
CA ASP A 30 22.57 -0.15 -13.01
C ASP A 30 22.78 -0.51 -11.53
N GLU A 31 24.01 -0.88 -11.20
CA GLU A 31 24.40 -1.19 -9.81
C GLU A 31 24.15 -0.01 -8.87
N GLY A 32 24.31 1.22 -9.33
CA GLY A 32 24.01 2.43 -8.56
C GLY A 32 22.52 2.53 -8.19
N PHE A 33 21.64 2.05 -9.06
CA PHE A 33 20.21 2.00 -8.74
C PHE A 33 19.90 0.96 -7.65
N VAL A 34 20.59 -0.18 -7.65
CA VAL A 34 20.44 -1.21 -6.62
C VAL A 34 20.77 -0.65 -5.25
N GLU A 35 21.90 0.04 -5.13
CA GLU A 35 22.31 0.69 -3.87
C GLU A 35 21.29 1.78 -3.44
N PHE A 36 20.85 2.61 -4.37
CA PHE A 36 19.83 3.64 -4.11
C PHE A 36 18.50 3.04 -3.63
N TYR A 37 18.04 1.97 -4.25
CA TYR A 37 16.81 1.27 -3.86
C TYR A 37 16.93 0.67 -2.45
N LYS A 38 18.05 0.01 -2.17
CA LYS A 38 18.35 -0.57 -0.85
C LYS A 38 18.37 0.50 0.24
N GLU A 39 19.10 1.59 0.04
CA GLU A 39 19.14 2.72 0.98
C GLU A 39 17.73 3.29 1.23
N THR A 40 16.92 3.43 0.17
CA THR A 40 15.55 3.91 0.29
C THR A 40 14.69 2.98 1.14
N CYS A 41 14.78 1.67 0.94
CA CYS A 41 14.07 0.68 1.75
C CYS A 41 14.52 0.70 3.22
N GLU A 42 15.83 0.84 3.47
CA GLU A 42 16.39 0.95 4.82
C GLU A 42 15.90 2.22 5.55
N LEU A 43 15.80 3.35 4.85
CA LEU A 43 15.25 4.59 5.40
C LEU A 43 13.77 4.42 5.78
N ILE A 44 12.98 3.74 4.98
CA ILE A 44 11.57 3.45 5.29
C ILE A 44 11.47 2.52 6.50
N SER A 45 12.26 1.44 6.56
CA SER A 45 12.30 0.53 7.71
C SER A 45 12.67 1.27 8.99
N SER A 46 13.65 2.17 8.91
CA SER A 46 14.05 3.03 10.02
C SER A 46 12.94 3.97 10.48
N LEU A 47 12.22 4.58 9.54
CA LEU A 47 11.08 5.46 9.84
C LEU A 47 9.95 4.69 10.55
N LEU A 48 9.73 3.43 10.18
CA LEU A 48 8.73 2.55 10.78
C LEU A 48 9.20 1.90 12.08
N GLY A 49 10.46 2.08 12.46
CA GLY A 49 11.06 1.48 13.66
C GLY A 49 11.15 -0.06 13.61
N THR A 50 11.24 -0.63 12.41
CA THR A 50 11.33 -2.08 12.20
C THR A 50 12.71 -2.50 11.72
N LYS A 51 13.06 -3.77 12.02
CA LYS A 51 14.24 -4.44 11.48
C LYS A 51 13.91 -5.35 10.27
N ASN A 52 12.62 -5.44 9.93
CA ASN A 52 12.18 -6.20 8.77
C ASN A 52 12.56 -5.46 7.49
N GLU A 53 12.77 -6.23 6.44
CA GLU A 53 12.98 -5.66 5.11
C GLU A 53 11.72 -4.96 4.61
N THR A 54 11.92 -3.78 4.04
CA THR A 54 10.89 -3.06 3.31
C THR A 54 11.03 -3.34 1.83
N LEU A 55 9.92 -3.60 1.17
CA LEU A 55 9.85 -3.72 -0.29
C LEU A 55 8.95 -2.61 -0.83
N ILE A 56 9.39 -1.96 -1.90
CA ILE A 56 8.58 -0.97 -2.62
C ILE A 56 7.98 -1.67 -3.84
N LEU A 57 6.65 -1.84 -3.81
CA LEU A 57 5.93 -2.43 -4.92
C LEU A 57 5.64 -1.37 -5.99
N ASP A 58 5.82 -1.73 -7.25
CA ASP A 58 5.45 -0.87 -8.38
C ASP A 58 3.96 -1.00 -8.68
N GLY A 59 3.17 -0.15 -8.02
CA GLY A 59 1.72 -0.16 -8.17
C GLY A 59 1.00 0.83 -7.26
N GLU A 60 -0.31 0.80 -7.34
CA GLU A 60 -1.18 1.59 -6.45
C GLU A 60 -1.26 0.98 -5.05
N GLY A 61 -1.73 1.77 -4.06
CA GLY A 61 -1.88 1.30 -2.67
C GLY A 61 -2.71 0.03 -2.52
N ILE A 62 -3.66 -0.23 -3.44
CA ILE A 62 -4.47 -1.44 -3.45
C ILE A 62 -3.62 -2.71 -3.65
N LEU A 63 -2.55 -2.63 -4.44
CA LEU A 63 -1.60 -3.74 -4.61
C LEU A 63 -0.94 -4.13 -3.29
N GLY A 64 -0.56 -3.14 -2.47
CA GLY A 64 -0.01 -3.40 -1.13
C GLY A 64 -1.01 -4.05 -0.18
N LEU A 65 -2.29 -3.65 -0.25
CA LEU A 65 -3.36 -4.24 0.53
C LEU A 65 -3.62 -5.69 0.12
N GLU A 66 -3.68 -5.95 -1.17
CA GLU A 66 -3.83 -7.30 -1.70
C GLU A 66 -2.63 -8.19 -1.32
N ALA A 67 -1.41 -7.69 -1.48
CA ALA A 67 -0.19 -8.40 -1.10
C ALA A 67 -0.18 -8.78 0.39
N ALA A 68 -0.66 -7.89 1.26
CA ALA A 68 -0.81 -8.19 2.69
C ALA A 68 -1.81 -9.31 2.93
N CYS A 69 -2.99 -9.26 2.29
CA CYS A 69 -3.97 -10.34 2.39
C CYS A 69 -3.41 -11.67 1.88
N ALA A 70 -2.76 -11.68 0.72
CA ALA A 70 -2.14 -12.87 0.13
C ALA A 70 -1.08 -13.50 1.03
N SER A 71 -0.29 -12.66 1.72
CA SER A 71 0.80 -13.12 2.58
C SER A 71 0.34 -13.65 3.93
N MET A 72 -0.84 -13.24 4.40
CA MET A 72 -1.33 -13.55 5.75
C MET A 72 -2.54 -14.47 5.77
N THR A 73 -3.08 -14.87 4.61
CA THR A 73 -4.28 -15.69 4.54
C THR A 73 -3.95 -17.06 3.94
N GLU A 74 -4.27 -18.12 4.67
CA GLU A 74 -4.22 -19.49 4.17
C GLU A 74 -5.63 -20.00 3.85
N PRO A 75 -5.77 -20.98 2.95
CA PRO A 75 -7.08 -21.57 2.65
C PRO A 75 -7.77 -22.13 3.89
N GLY A 76 -8.97 -21.62 4.15
CA GLY A 76 -9.79 -22.01 5.30
C GLY A 76 -9.69 -21.10 6.52
N ASP A 77 -8.75 -20.17 6.55
CA ASP A 77 -8.60 -19.20 7.63
C ASP A 77 -9.85 -18.35 7.84
N LYS A 78 -10.18 -18.07 9.08
CA LYS A 78 -11.20 -17.10 9.47
C LYS A 78 -10.56 -15.73 9.67
N VAL A 79 -10.95 -14.76 8.87
CA VAL A 79 -10.38 -13.43 8.88
C VAL A 79 -11.47 -12.40 9.23
N LEU A 80 -11.27 -11.68 10.33
CA LEU A 80 -12.16 -10.58 10.71
C LEU A 80 -11.87 -9.36 9.82
N VAL A 81 -12.88 -8.89 9.11
CA VAL A 81 -12.83 -7.69 8.28
C VAL A 81 -13.64 -6.58 8.92
N LEU A 82 -12.98 -5.49 9.32
CA LEU A 82 -13.66 -4.29 9.83
C LEU A 82 -14.18 -3.46 8.64
N ASP A 83 -15.48 -3.54 8.41
CA ASP A 83 -16.16 -2.87 7.29
C ASP A 83 -16.76 -1.54 7.74
N ASN A 84 -16.03 -0.46 7.52
CA ASN A 84 -16.48 0.91 7.78
C ASN A 84 -16.60 1.76 6.51
N GLY A 85 -16.62 1.14 5.34
CA GLY A 85 -16.74 1.81 4.04
C GLY A 85 -16.25 0.96 2.88
N ILE A 86 -16.17 1.58 1.70
CA ILE A 86 -15.90 0.88 0.43
C ILE A 86 -14.60 0.07 0.44
N TYR A 87 -13.54 0.60 1.05
CA TYR A 87 -12.26 -0.11 1.14
C TYR A 87 -12.30 -1.25 2.14
N GLY A 88 -12.91 -1.06 3.32
CA GLY A 88 -13.10 -2.14 4.29
C GLY A 88 -13.91 -3.28 3.70
N LYS A 89 -15.00 -2.95 2.97
CA LYS A 89 -15.80 -3.96 2.27
C LYS A 89 -14.99 -4.76 1.25
N GLY A 90 -14.11 -4.09 0.48
CA GLY A 90 -13.26 -4.72 -0.54
C GLY A 90 -12.25 -5.73 0.02
N PHE A 91 -11.82 -5.57 1.28
CA PHE A 91 -10.91 -6.53 1.92
C PHE A 91 -11.49 -7.94 2.03
N ALA A 92 -12.80 -8.08 2.21
CA ALA A 92 -13.44 -9.39 2.25
C ALA A 92 -13.31 -10.16 0.93
N ASP A 93 -13.25 -9.44 -0.19
CA ASP A 93 -13.06 -10.03 -1.51
C ASP A 93 -11.62 -10.56 -1.66
N PHE A 94 -10.62 -9.81 -1.19
CA PHE A 94 -9.23 -10.30 -1.16
C PHE A 94 -9.07 -11.54 -0.29
N VAL A 95 -9.62 -11.54 0.93
CA VAL A 95 -9.59 -12.71 1.81
C VAL A 95 -10.18 -13.93 1.13
N SER A 96 -11.33 -13.75 0.45
CA SER A 96 -12.00 -14.84 -0.27
C SER A 96 -11.18 -15.34 -1.46
N MET A 97 -10.50 -14.44 -2.17
CA MET A 97 -9.66 -14.75 -3.33
C MET A 97 -8.49 -15.67 -2.95
N TYR A 98 -7.94 -15.50 -1.75
CA TYR A 98 -6.86 -16.34 -1.21
C TYR A 98 -7.35 -17.53 -0.36
N GLY A 99 -8.64 -17.85 -0.46
CA GLY A 99 -9.22 -19.04 0.16
C GLY A 99 -9.61 -18.90 1.62
N GLY A 100 -9.49 -17.71 2.19
CA GLY A 100 -9.95 -17.41 3.54
C GLY A 100 -11.48 -17.24 3.61
N LYS A 101 -11.99 -17.22 4.83
CA LYS A 101 -13.41 -17.02 5.15
C LYS A 101 -13.56 -15.68 5.86
N PRO A 102 -14.00 -14.60 5.16
CA PRO A 102 -14.16 -13.31 5.78
C PRO A 102 -15.37 -13.27 6.72
N GLU A 103 -15.15 -12.85 7.95
CA GLU A 103 -16.19 -12.49 8.90
C GLU A 103 -16.23 -10.97 9.00
N ARG A 104 -17.35 -10.35 8.59
CA ARG A 104 -17.48 -8.88 8.56
C ARG A 104 -18.03 -8.37 9.88
N SER A 105 -17.34 -7.39 10.46
CA SER A 105 -17.87 -6.54 11.51
C SER A 105 -18.38 -5.26 10.86
N GLU A 106 -19.70 -5.09 10.79
CA GLU A 106 -20.31 -3.83 10.35
C GLU A 106 -20.34 -2.85 11.52
N GLU A 107 -19.52 -1.82 11.49
CA GLU A 107 -19.77 -0.66 12.34
C GLU A 107 -20.97 0.13 11.77
N ARG A 108 -22.15 -0.08 12.33
CA ARG A 108 -23.27 0.84 12.12
C ARG A 108 -22.86 2.19 12.69
N ARG A 109 -22.59 3.15 11.82
CA ARG A 109 -22.63 4.54 12.22
C ARG A 109 -24.06 4.80 12.74
N VAL A 110 -24.20 4.88 14.05
CA VAL A 110 -25.40 5.46 14.66
C VAL A 110 -25.39 6.90 14.20
N GLY A 111 -26.30 7.22 13.26
CA GLY A 111 -26.44 8.57 12.76
C GLY A 111 -26.77 9.51 13.93
N ILE A 112 -26.03 10.60 14.00
CA ILE A 112 -26.37 11.80 14.78
C ILE A 112 -27.35 12.60 13.94
#